data_9fb1f04cd48d38807f31c5f747df7e3f
#
_entry.id   9fb1f04cd48d38807f31c5f747df7e3f
#
_cell.length_a   1.000
_cell.length_b   1.000
_cell.length_c   1.000
_cell.angle_alpha   90.00
_cell.angle_beta   90.00
_cell.angle_gamma   90.00
#
_symmetry.space_group_name_H-M   'P 1'
#
loop_
_entity.id
_entity.type
_entity.pdbx_description
1 polymer ?
#
loop_
_entity_poly.entity_id
_entity_poly.type
_entity_poly.pdbx_seq_one_letter_code
_entity_poly.pdbx_strand_id
1 'polypeptide(L)'
;IMNGGKTLWLVDVVKAGMDSLYNETGTILAAQRELNLTDMLFKYGIRINPLLVKDEYATPIKLASGNQGSETQMQEYTWKFSPFIYPTSTNPIVKNMEGIKFEFASPIEILKKDIKKTVLLSSSEYSKTVGTPSPISLDMVTEETTPEEYEGKGLLPVAVLMEGKFNSMYKNRVLPFKDNTFQASGKDNKMIV
;
A
#
# COMPACT_ATOMS: atom_id res chain seq x y z
N ILE A 1 -13.35 7.81 -14.70
CA ILE A 1 -13.46 9.01 -13.85
C ILE A 1 -14.01 10.19 -14.64
N MET A 2 -13.47 10.52 -15.81
CA MET A 2 -13.90 11.69 -16.61
C MET A 2 -15.38 11.65 -16.96
N ASN A 3 -15.91 10.48 -17.30
CA ASN A 3 -17.30 10.25 -17.67
C ASN A 3 -18.22 9.89 -16.49
N GLY A 4 -17.81 10.15 -15.25
CA GLY A 4 -18.62 9.96 -14.03
C GLY A 4 -18.45 8.61 -13.32
N GLY A 5 -17.61 7.70 -13.83
CA GLY A 5 -17.30 6.43 -13.14
C GLY A 5 -16.48 6.64 -11.89
N LYS A 6 -16.92 6.09 -10.76
CA LYS A 6 -16.11 5.99 -9.51
C LYS A 6 -15.11 4.86 -9.66
N THR A 7 -13.93 5.01 -9.08
CA THR A 7 -12.85 4.02 -9.24
C THR A 7 -12.23 3.66 -7.90
N LEU A 8 -11.90 2.37 -7.76
CA LEU A 8 -11.02 1.83 -6.72
C LEU A 8 -9.77 1.31 -7.41
N TRP A 9 -8.60 1.76 -6.95
CA TRP A 9 -7.31 1.40 -7.48
C TRP A 9 -6.53 0.63 -6.40
N LEU A 10 -6.23 -0.62 -6.68
CA LEU A 10 -5.31 -1.44 -5.89
C LEU A 10 -3.96 -1.41 -6.62
N VAL A 11 -3.01 -0.69 -6.03
CA VAL A 11 -1.74 -0.37 -6.69
C VAL A 11 -0.59 -0.91 -5.86
N ASP A 12 0.24 -1.70 -6.49
CA ASP A 12 1.40 -2.36 -5.91
C ASP A 12 2.66 -1.86 -6.61
N VAL A 13 3.35 -0.89 -5.99
CA VAL A 13 4.53 -0.20 -6.56
C VAL A 13 5.84 -0.90 -6.23
N VAL A 14 5.82 -1.93 -5.39
CA VAL A 14 6.98 -2.75 -5.05
C VAL A 14 6.74 -4.18 -5.50
N LYS A 15 7.72 -4.77 -6.16
CA LYS A 15 7.72 -6.19 -6.51
C LYS A 15 8.17 -6.98 -5.28
N ALA A 16 7.22 -7.42 -4.48
CA ALA A 16 7.40 -8.32 -3.34
C ALA A 16 6.13 -9.18 -3.19
N GLY A 17 6.23 -10.38 -2.67
CA GLY A 17 5.08 -11.26 -2.45
C GLY A 17 5.47 -12.50 -1.66
N MET A 18 4.56 -13.00 -0.84
CA MET A 18 4.79 -14.19 0.01
C MET A 18 5.13 -15.42 -0.83
N ASP A 19 4.46 -15.64 -1.96
CA ASP A 19 4.75 -16.78 -2.84
C ASP A 19 6.21 -16.80 -3.32
N SER A 20 6.79 -15.61 -3.51
CA SER A 20 8.17 -15.47 -3.93
C SER A 20 9.17 -15.72 -2.79
N LEU A 21 8.75 -15.54 -1.52
CA LEU A 21 9.56 -15.81 -0.33
C LEU A 21 9.65 -17.32 -0.02
N TYR A 22 8.66 -18.12 -0.40
CA TYR A 22 8.68 -19.57 -0.22
C TYR A 22 9.57 -20.27 -1.26
N ASN A 23 10.80 -19.76 -1.43
CA ASN A 23 11.87 -20.35 -2.24
C ASN A 23 12.92 -21.03 -1.34
N GLU A 24 13.90 -21.68 -1.94
CA GLU A 24 14.97 -22.40 -1.22
C GLU A 24 15.77 -21.52 -0.26
N THR A 25 15.90 -20.23 -0.55
CA THR A 25 16.69 -19.27 0.26
C THR A 25 15.84 -18.50 1.28
N GLY A 26 14.50 -18.58 1.19
CA GLY A 26 13.61 -17.77 2.03
C GLY A 26 13.78 -16.25 1.85
N THR A 27 14.39 -15.82 0.75
CA THR A 27 14.76 -14.40 0.53
C THR A 27 14.37 -13.93 -0.86
N ILE A 28 13.91 -12.68 -0.94
CA ILE A 28 13.63 -11.97 -2.20
C ILE A 28 14.28 -10.60 -2.20
N LEU A 29 14.50 -10.03 -3.38
CA LEU A 29 14.82 -8.62 -3.54
C LEU A 29 13.54 -7.84 -3.81
N ALA A 30 13.07 -7.08 -2.82
CA ALA A 30 11.99 -6.13 -3.01
C ALA A 30 12.50 -4.93 -3.82
N ALA A 31 11.91 -4.68 -4.97
CA ALA A 31 12.35 -3.64 -5.90
C ALA A 31 11.14 -2.87 -6.46
N GLN A 32 11.38 -1.63 -6.85
CA GLN A 32 10.35 -0.79 -7.47
C GLN A 32 9.79 -1.44 -8.74
N ARG A 33 8.48 -1.30 -8.92
CA ARG A 33 7.74 -1.69 -10.14
C ARG A 33 7.39 -0.46 -10.95
N GLU A 34 7.77 -0.46 -12.22
CA GLU A 34 7.42 0.61 -13.15
C GLU A 34 5.98 0.46 -13.65
N LEU A 35 5.06 1.24 -13.09
CA LEU A 35 3.64 1.19 -13.43
C LEU A 35 3.18 2.33 -14.35
N ASN A 36 4.01 3.34 -14.56
CA ASN A 36 3.69 4.57 -15.32
C ASN A 36 2.46 5.34 -14.76
N LEU A 37 2.17 5.18 -13.46
CA LEU A 37 1.05 5.86 -12.78
C LEU A 37 1.47 7.10 -12.00
N THR A 38 2.76 7.30 -11.81
CA THR A 38 3.32 8.35 -10.94
C THR A 38 2.83 9.74 -11.33
N ASP A 39 2.89 10.09 -12.61
CA ASP A 39 2.46 11.41 -13.11
C ASP A 39 0.97 11.65 -12.89
N MET A 40 0.15 10.61 -13.08
CA MET A 40 -1.30 10.70 -12.90
C MET A 40 -1.64 10.91 -11.43
N LEU A 41 -1.09 10.09 -10.56
CA LEU A 41 -1.33 10.16 -9.12
C LEU A 41 -0.82 11.48 -8.55
N PHE A 42 0.38 11.91 -8.97
CA PHE A 42 0.95 13.20 -8.59
C PHE A 42 0.06 14.38 -9.04
N LYS A 43 -0.49 14.32 -10.26
CA LYS A 43 -1.43 15.33 -10.75
C LYS A 43 -2.70 15.39 -9.89
N TYR A 44 -3.17 14.27 -9.38
CA TYR A 44 -4.34 14.19 -8.50
C TYR A 44 -4.01 14.49 -7.03
N GLY A 45 -2.73 14.61 -6.70
CA GLY A 45 -2.26 15.08 -5.40
C GLY A 45 -1.98 13.98 -4.39
N ILE A 46 -1.57 12.82 -4.86
CA ILE A 46 -0.96 11.77 -4.04
C ILE A 46 0.30 11.24 -4.73
N ARG A 47 1.16 10.62 -3.94
CA ARG A 47 2.32 9.85 -4.40
C ARG A 47 2.36 8.54 -3.62
N ILE A 48 2.55 7.43 -4.32
CA ILE A 48 2.87 6.16 -3.69
C ILE A 48 4.38 5.99 -3.82
N ASN A 49 5.06 6.10 -2.69
CA ASN A 49 6.51 5.93 -2.67
C ASN A 49 6.85 4.42 -2.72
N PRO A 50 7.91 4.00 -3.42
CA PRO A 50 8.35 2.61 -3.49
C PRO A 50 9.05 2.20 -2.19
N LEU A 51 8.32 2.26 -1.10
CA LEU A 51 8.71 1.86 0.24
C LEU A 51 7.77 0.76 0.72
N LEU A 52 8.22 -0.07 1.65
CA LEU A 52 7.38 -1.06 2.31
C LEU A 52 7.04 -0.62 3.73
N VAL A 53 5.79 -0.80 4.11
CA VAL A 53 5.35 -0.61 5.50
C VAL A 53 5.73 -1.86 6.31
N LYS A 54 6.45 -1.65 7.40
CA LYS A 54 6.76 -2.65 8.42
C LYS A 54 6.02 -2.24 9.69
N ASP A 55 5.11 -3.10 10.20
CA ASP A 55 4.18 -2.79 11.28
C ASP A 55 4.21 -3.90 12.34
N GLU A 56 4.20 -3.57 13.62
CA GLU A 56 4.11 -4.56 14.70
C GLU A 56 2.71 -5.20 14.78
N TYR A 57 1.66 -4.47 14.41
CA TYR A 57 0.31 -5.02 14.28
C TYR A 57 0.16 -5.68 12.90
N ALA A 58 0.63 -6.92 12.80
CA ALA A 58 0.67 -7.67 11.56
C ALA A 58 0.13 -9.09 11.73
N THR A 59 -0.29 -9.69 10.61
CA THR A 59 -0.78 -11.07 10.60
C THR A 59 0.39 -12.05 10.72
N PRO A 60 0.17 -13.19 11.42
CA PRO A 60 1.20 -14.21 11.52
C PRO A 60 1.35 -15.01 10.22
N ILE A 61 2.54 -15.57 10.04
CA ILE A 61 2.82 -16.63 9.06
C ILE A 61 3.29 -17.89 9.79
N LYS A 62 3.09 -19.06 9.17
CA LYS A 62 3.54 -20.35 9.72
C LYS A 62 4.86 -20.74 9.07
N LEU A 63 5.86 -20.95 9.88
CA LEU A 63 7.18 -21.44 9.45
C LEU A 63 7.54 -22.73 10.18
N ALA A 64 8.36 -23.55 9.53
CA ALA A 64 8.93 -24.73 10.17
C ALA A 64 9.90 -24.30 11.28
N SER A 65 9.67 -24.78 12.50
CA SER A 65 10.50 -24.49 13.69
C SER A 65 11.39 -25.64 14.12
N GLY A 66 11.29 -26.78 13.46
CA GLY A 66 12.04 -28.00 13.75
C GLY A 66 11.28 -29.26 13.40
N ASN A 67 11.87 -30.40 13.75
CA ASN A 67 11.25 -31.71 13.58
C ASN A 67 11.11 -32.41 14.94
N GLN A 68 9.94 -33.02 15.17
CA GLN A 68 9.72 -33.92 16.28
C GLN A 68 9.53 -35.35 15.71
N GLY A 69 10.59 -36.13 15.72
CA GLY A 69 10.62 -37.41 15.01
C GLY A 69 10.54 -37.21 13.49
N SER A 70 9.52 -37.77 12.84
CA SER A 70 9.25 -37.63 11.41
C SER A 70 8.32 -36.46 11.04
N GLU A 71 7.79 -35.74 12.03
CA GLU A 71 6.85 -34.64 11.81
C GLU A 71 7.53 -33.28 11.89
N THR A 72 7.27 -32.44 10.91
CA THR A 72 7.71 -31.04 10.90
C THR A 72 6.80 -30.21 11.81
N GLN A 73 7.39 -29.57 12.80
CA GLN A 73 6.67 -28.65 13.66
C GLN A 73 6.54 -27.29 12.98
N MET A 74 5.32 -26.75 12.99
CA MET A 74 5.02 -25.42 12.45
C MET A 74 4.75 -24.47 13.61
N GLN A 75 5.37 -23.30 13.57
CA GLN A 75 5.18 -22.23 14.55
C GLN A 75 4.69 -20.97 13.85
N GLU A 76 3.82 -20.21 14.52
CA GLU A 76 3.34 -18.92 14.05
C GLU A 76 4.31 -17.80 14.49
N TYR A 77 4.66 -16.96 13.52
CA TYR A 77 5.50 -15.78 13.73
C TYR A 77 4.81 -14.55 13.14
N THR A 78 4.82 -13.43 13.84
CA THR A 78 4.32 -12.16 13.32
C THR A 78 5.12 -11.72 12.10
N TRP A 79 4.43 -11.55 10.95
CA TRP A 79 5.08 -11.09 9.72
C TRP A 79 4.87 -9.58 9.53
N LYS A 80 5.82 -8.78 9.96
CA LYS A 80 5.72 -7.31 10.03
C LYS A 80 5.46 -6.62 8.68
N PHE A 81 5.66 -7.30 7.54
CA PHE A 81 5.30 -6.83 6.19
C PHE A 81 3.87 -7.18 5.77
N SER A 82 3.08 -7.79 6.66
CA SER A 82 1.65 -8.02 6.49
C SER A 82 0.82 -7.25 7.52
N PRO A 83 0.81 -5.91 7.49
CA PRO A 83 0.06 -5.13 8.46
C PRO A 83 -1.43 -5.50 8.47
N PHE A 84 -2.00 -5.61 9.67
CA PHE A 84 -3.42 -5.82 9.89
C PHE A 84 -4.04 -4.54 10.43
N ILE A 85 -4.78 -3.84 9.59
CA ILE A 85 -5.21 -2.47 9.80
C ILE A 85 -6.69 -2.41 10.14
N TYR A 86 -7.00 -1.88 11.33
CA TYR A 86 -8.37 -1.53 11.72
C TYR A 86 -8.67 -0.10 11.28
N PRO A 87 -9.81 0.15 10.62
CA PRO A 87 -10.21 1.49 10.25
C PRO A 87 -10.44 2.36 11.47
N THR A 88 -9.75 3.48 11.57
CA THR A 88 -9.96 4.52 12.58
C THR A 88 -10.78 5.69 12.04
N SER A 89 -10.97 5.76 10.74
CA SER A 89 -11.72 6.81 10.07
C SER A 89 -13.22 6.67 10.30
N THR A 90 -13.89 7.79 10.60
CA THR A 90 -15.37 7.87 10.69
C THR A 90 -16.06 7.92 9.34
N ASN A 91 -15.32 7.85 8.24
CA ASN A 91 -15.88 7.87 6.90
C ASN A 91 -16.81 6.67 6.68
N PRO A 92 -18.03 6.86 6.14
CA PRO A 92 -19.00 5.78 5.92
C PRO A 92 -18.48 4.59 5.10
N ILE A 93 -17.45 4.80 4.25
CA ILE A 93 -16.85 3.75 3.44
C ILE A 93 -16.18 2.67 4.31
N VAL A 94 -15.56 3.07 5.41
CA VAL A 94 -14.75 2.16 6.25
C VAL A 94 -15.24 2.02 7.69
N LYS A 95 -16.18 2.88 8.14
CA LYS A 95 -16.60 2.99 9.54
C LYS A 95 -17.02 1.68 10.21
N ASN A 96 -17.58 0.74 9.45
CA ASN A 96 -18.09 -0.52 9.96
C ASN A 96 -17.32 -1.73 9.38
N MET A 97 -16.16 -1.49 8.82
CA MET A 97 -15.30 -2.59 8.34
C MET A 97 -14.49 -3.16 9.50
N GLU A 98 -14.27 -4.44 9.46
CA GLU A 98 -13.32 -5.13 10.33
C GLU A 98 -11.87 -4.86 9.89
N GLY A 99 -10.91 -5.48 10.56
CA GLY A 99 -9.51 -5.36 10.19
C GLY A 99 -9.23 -5.90 8.78
N ILE A 100 -8.37 -5.21 8.07
CA ILE A 100 -7.96 -5.55 6.70
C ILE A 100 -6.50 -5.95 6.72
N LYS A 101 -6.20 -7.14 6.20
CA LYS A 101 -4.84 -7.59 5.97
C LYS A 101 -4.29 -6.96 4.69
N PHE A 102 -3.14 -6.36 4.82
CA PHE A 102 -2.31 -5.95 3.69
C PHE A 102 -1.09 -6.88 3.58
N GLU A 103 -0.50 -6.98 2.40
CA GLU A 103 0.79 -7.63 2.20
C GLU A 103 1.70 -6.68 1.42
N PHE A 104 2.90 -6.43 1.94
CA PHE A 104 3.91 -5.56 1.34
C PHE A 104 3.35 -4.19 0.92
N ALA A 105 2.48 -3.62 1.77
CA ALA A 105 1.87 -2.32 1.51
C ALA A 105 2.90 -1.22 1.34
N SER A 106 2.61 -0.28 0.44
CA SER A 106 3.39 0.95 0.26
C SER A 106 2.63 2.16 0.78
N PRO A 107 3.30 3.09 1.46
CA PRO A 107 2.65 4.27 2.02
C PRO A 107 2.29 5.29 0.94
N ILE A 108 1.16 5.97 1.15
CA ILE A 108 0.65 7.03 0.29
C ILE A 108 0.98 8.37 0.90
N GLU A 109 1.77 9.17 0.20
CA GLU A 109 2.04 10.57 0.55
C GLU A 109 0.94 11.47 0.00
N ILE A 110 0.39 12.33 0.86
CA ILE A 110 -0.66 13.28 0.49
C ILE A 110 -0.02 14.63 0.14
N LEU A 111 -0.25 15.09 -1.08
CA LEU A 111 0.28 16.35 -1.59
C LEU A 111 -0.80 17.45 -1.54
N LYS A 112 -0.37 18.70 -1.34
CA LYS A 112 -1.27 19.86 -1.38
C LYS A 112 -1.71 20.12 -2.83
N LYS A 113 -2.95 19.78 -3.14
CA LYS A 113 -3.65 19.99 -4.44
C LYS A 113 -5.13 20.23 -4.18
N ASP A 114 -5.85 20.74 -5.17
CA ASP A 114 -7.26 21.17 -5.07
C ASP A 114 -8.26 20.02 -4.79
N ILE A 115 -7.91 18.79 -5.19
CA ILE A 115 -8.74 17.61 -4.91
C ILE A 115 -8.71 17.33 -3.41
N LYS A 116 -9.88 17.21 -2.78
CA LYS A 116 -10.00 16.84 -1.37
C LYS A 116 -9.50 15.41 -1.17
N LYS A 117 -8.68 15.19 -0.14
CA LYS A 117 -8.19 13.86 0.27
C LYS A 117 -8.64 13.56 1.68
N THR A 118 -9.08 12.33 1.89
CA THR A 118 -9.44 11.79 3.19
C THR A 118 -8.72 10.46 3.37
N VAL A 119 -7.90 10.34 4.38
CA VAL A 119 -7.27 9.06 4.74
C VAL A 119 -8.36 8.13 5.22
N LEU A 120 -8.44 6.95 4.64
CA LEU A 120 -9.38 5.89 5.02
C LEU A 120 -8.72 4.88 5.96
N LEU A 121 -7.49 4.46 5.63
CA LEU A 121 -6.73 3.47 6.37
C LEU A 121 -5.29 3.96 6.56
N SER A 122 -4.77 3.75 7.75
CA SER A 122 -3.37 4.00 8.11
C SER A 122 -2.80 2.81 8.87
N SER A 123 -1.50 2.61 8.75
CA SER A 123 -0.76 1.69 9.62
C SER A 123 -0.85 2.11 11.09
N SER A 124 -0.34 1.29 11.99
CA SER A 124 -0.29 1.60 13.41
C SER A 124 0.76 2.68 13.74
N GLU A 125 0.76 3.15 14.99
CA GLU A 125 1.81 4.03 15.52
C GLU A 125 3.17 3.31 15.59
N TYR A 126 3.14 1.97 15.71
CA TYR A 126 4.33 1.11 15.77
C TYR A 126 4.72 0.60 14.37
N SER A 127 4.72 1.48 13.40
CA SER A 127 5.11 1.18 12.04
C SER A 127 6.19 2.11 11.53
N LYS A 128 6.95 1.61 10.57
CA LYS A 128 8.01 2.35 9.87
C LYS A 128 8.09 1.93 8.42
N THR A 129 8.85 2.67 7.62
CA THR A 129 9.09 2.32 6.22
C THR A 129 10.44 1.64 6.03
N VAL A 130 10.49 0.70 5.11
CA VAL A 130 11.71 0.08 4.59
C VAL A 130 11.89 0.53 3.15
N GLY A 131 13.09 1.03 2.82
CA GLY A 131 13.43 1.50 1.47
C GLY A 131 13.55 0.35 0.47
N THR A 132 13.37 0.64 -0.80
CA THR A 132 13.65 -0.31 -1.89
C THR A 132 14.71 0.27 -2.84
N PRO A 133 15.59 -0.53 -3.45
CA PRO A 133 15.65 -2.01 -3.33
C PRO A 133 16.19 -2.47 -1.97
N SER A 134 15.58 -3.55 -1.42
CA SER A 134 16.03 -4.16 -0.15
C SER A 134 15.82 -5.68 -0.18
N PRO A 135 16.74 -6.47 0.36
CA PRO A 135 16.50 -7.89 0.58
C PRO A 135 15.45 -8.06 1.71
N ILE A 136 14.49 -8.93 1.48
CA ILE A 136 13.49 -9.35 2.48
C ILE A 136 13.66 -10.85 2.67
N SER A 137 13.86 -11.27 3.93
CA SER A 137 14.05 -12.68 4.32
C SER A 137 13.00 -13.11 5.31
N LEU A 138 12.61 -14.38 5.26
CA LEU A 138 11.76 -15.01 6.28
C LEU A 138 12.42 -14.97 7.67
N ASP A 139 13.75 -14.92 7.77
CA ASP A 139 14.48 -14.77 9.04
C ASP A 139 14.14 -13.46 9.78
N MET A 140 13.61 -12.46 9.06
CA MET A 140 13.18 -11.19 9.66
C MET A 140 12.02 -11.32 10.67
N VAL A 141 11.39 -12.49 10.78
CA VAL A 141 10.37 -12.77 11.81
C VAL A 141 10.95 -12.75 13.22
N THR A 142 12.26 -12.96 13.36
CA THR A 142 12.98 -12.98 14.65
C THR A 142 13.59 -11.61 14.99
N GLU A 143 13.48 -10.60 14.10
CA GLU A 143 14.01 -9.28 14.38
C GLU A 143 13.22 -8.60 15.51
N GLU A 144 13.90 -8.34 16.59
CA GLU A 144 13.40 -7.49 17.66
C GLU A 144 13.52 -6.02 17.24
N THR A 145 12.48 -5.24 17.50
CA THR A 145 12.46 -3.82 17.24
C THR A 145 12.19 -3.08 18.54
N THR A 146 12.85 -1.95 18.73
CA THR A 146 12.66 -1.11 19.92
C THR A 146 11.61 -0.03 19.66
N PRO A 147 10.90 0.44 20.69
CA PRO A 147 9.90 1.51 20.54
C PRO A 147 10.45 2.77 19.85
N GLU A 148 11.70 3.11 20.11
CA GLU A 148 12.38 4.29 19.56
C GLU A 148 12.51 4.22 18.03
N GLU A 149 12.53 3.02 17.46
CA GLU A 149 12.59 2.83 16.01
C GLU A 149 11.33 3.29 15.28
N TYR A 150 10.21 3.38 16.00
CA TYR A 150 8.90 3.77 15.47
C TYR A 150 8.52 5.20 15.79
N GLU A 151 9.21 5.86 16.73
CA GLU A 151 8.86 7.18 17.21
C GLU A 151 8.74 8.20 16.06
N GLY A 152 7.55 8.78 15.90
CA GLY A 152 7.23 9.75 14.87
C GLY A 152 7.17 9.21 13.43
N LYS A 153 7.23 7.90 13.22
CA LYS A 153 7.27 7.28 11.88
C LYS A 153 5.98 6.55 11.49
N GLY A 154 5.11 6.25 12.47
CA GLY A 154 3.87 5.51 12.28
C GLY A 154 2.73 6.31 11.65
N LEU A 155 1.54 5.71 11.65
CA LEU A 155 0.31 6.25 11.07
C LEU A 155 0.42 6.54 9.56
N LEU A 156 1.10 5.67 8.84
CA LEU A 156 1.35 5.77 7.41
C LEU A 156 0.05 5.52 6.62
N PRO A 157 -0.44 6.48 5.81
CA PRO A 157 -1.63 6.26 5.00
C PRO A 157 -1.40 5.14 3.97
N VAL A 158 -2.34 4.19 3.87
CA VAL A 158 -2.32 3.09 2.89
C VAL A 158 -3.59 3.02 2.06
N ALA A 159 -4.63 3.78 2.43
CA ALA A 159 -5.80 3.99 1.59
C ALA A 159 -6.30 5.42 1.71
N VAL A 160 -6.51 6.09 0.58
CA VAL A 160 -6.92 7.49 0.50
C VAL A 160 -8.10 7.65 -0.46
N LEU A 161 -9.16 8.28 0.03
CA LEU A 161 -10.28 8.75 -0.79
C LEU A 161 -9.95 10.13 -1.35
N MET A 162 -10.08 10.28 -2.65
CA MET A 162 -9.99 11.56 -3.35
C MET A 162 -11.36 11.97 -3.90
N GLU A 163 -11.79 13.19 -3.61
CA GLU A 163 -13.10 13.72 -4.01
C GLU A 163 -12.94 15.10 -4.65
N GLY A 164 -13.59 15.30 -5.78
CA GLY A 164 -13.61 16.57 -6.50
C GLY A 164 -13.53 16.43 -8.01
N LYS A 165 -13.08 17.49 -8.65
CA LYS A 165 -12.95 17.59 -10.11
C LYS A 165 -11.61 17.02 -10.57
N PHE A 166 -11.67 15.92 -11.31
CA PHE A 166 -10.49 15.33 -11.93
C PHE A 166 -10.26 15.92 -13.33
N ASN A 167 -9.01 16.19 -13.66
CA ASN A 167 -8.60 16.59 -14.98
C ASN A 167 -7.89 15.44 -15.69
N SER A 168 -8.23 15.22 -16.96
CA SER A 168 -7.55 14.22 -17.77
C SER A 168 -6.04 14.47 -17.82
N MET A 169 -5.24 13.39 -17.86
CA MET A 169 -3.80 13.47 -18.10
C MET A 169 -3.48 14.12 -19.44
N TYR A 170 -4.39 14.00 -20.40
CA TYR A 170 -4.28 14.57 -21.75
C TYR A 170 -4.87 15.97 -21.88
N LYS A 171 -5.34 16.58 -20.78
CA LYS A 171 -5.76 17.99 -20.82
C LYS A 171 -4.59 18.85 -21.27
N ASN A 172 -4.75 19.58 -22.37
CA ASN A 172 -3.72 20.40 -23.02
C ASN A 172 -2.55 19.59 -23.62
N ARG A 173 -2.77 18.32 -23.96
CA ARG A 173 -1.80 17.45 -24.65
C ARG A 173 -2.43 16.85 -25.91
N VAL A 174 -1.61 16.43 -26.85
CA VAL A 174 -2.07 15.66 -28.01
C VAL A 174 -2.58 14.30 -27.54
N LEU A 175 -3.77 13.92 -28.01
CA LEU A 175 -4.31 12.58 -27.73
C LEU A 175 -3.54 11.53 -28.51
N PRO A 176 -3.23 10.36 -27.92
CA PRO A 176 -2.52 9.27 -28.61
C PRO A 176 -3.39 8.59 -29.68
N PHE A 177 -4.69 8.80 -29.64
CA PHE A 177 -5.67 8.29 -30.61
C PHE A 177 -6.84 9.26 -30.74
N LYS A 178 -7.62 9.15 -31.84
CA LYS A 178 -8.82 9.95 -32.02
C LYS A 178 -9.93 9.42 -31.13
N ASP A 179 -10.43 10.25 -30.21
CA ASP A 179 -11.55 9.93 -29.33
C ASP A 179 -12.54 11.10 -29.34
N ASN A 180 -13.72 10.89 -29.96
CA ASN A 180 -14.78 11.88 -30.03
C ASN A 180 -15.50 12.10 -28.69
N THR A 181 -15.25 11.24 -27.69
CA THR A 181 -15.84 11.29 -26.34
C THR A 181 -14.89 11.88 -25.32
N PHE A 182 -13.73 12.35 -25.74
CA PHE A 182 -12.71 12.89 -24.85
C PHE A 182 -13.22 14.08 -24.04
N GLN A 183 -13.01 13.99 -22.72
CA GLN A 183 -13.30 15.07 -21.78
C GLN A 183 -12.00 15.51 -21.09
N ALA A 184 -11.65 16.79 -21.26
CA ALA A 184 -10.47 17.38 -20.63
C ALA A 184 -10.61 17.51 -19.10
N SER A 185 -11.83 17.66 -18.61
CA SER A 185 -12.17 17.77 -17.19
C SER A 185 -13.48 17.04 -16.91
N GLY A 186 -13.50 16.23 -15.88
CA GLY A 186 -14.72 15.54 -15.42
C GLY A 186 -15.60 16.45 -14.55
N LYS A 187 -16.77 15.94 -14.17
CA LYS A 187 -17.59 16.46 -13.06
C LYS A 187 -16.99 16.03 -11.73
N ASP A 188 -17.56 16.50 -10.62
CA ASP A 188 -17.18 16.04 -9.29
C ASP A 188 -17.36 14.53 -9.17
N ASN A 189 -16.32 13.86 -8.72
CA ASN A 189 -16.25 12.41 -8.69
C ASN A 189 -15.39 11.91 -7.54
N LYS A 190 -15.30 10.59 -7.38
CA LYS A 190 -14.56 9.93 -6.30
C LYS A 190 -13.61 8.86 -6.86
N MET A 191 -12.43 8.80 -6.24
CA MET A 191 -11.41 7.79 -6.50
C MET A 191 -10.83 7.33 -5.17
N ILE A 192 -10.68 6.04 -4.98
CA ILE A 192 -9.95 5.45 -3.85
C ILE A 192 -8.67 4.83 -4.41
N VAL A 193 -7.59 5.05 -3.73
CA VAL A 193 -6.28 4.42 -3.96
C VAL A 193 -5.78 3.83 -2.67
#